data_9d60652ae8b69cd4e9dbcf428febf26d
#
_entry.id   9d60652ae8b69cd4e9dbcf428febf26d
#
_cell.length_a   1.000
_cell.length_b   1.000
_cell.length_c   1.000
_cell.angle_alpha   90.00
_cell.angle_beta   90.00
_cell.angle_gamma   90.00
#
_symmetry.space_group_name_H-M   'P 1'
#
loop_
_entity.id
_entity.type
_entity.pdbx_description
1 polymer ?
#
loop_
_entity_poly.entity_id
_entity_poly.type
_entity_poly.pdbx_seq_one_letter_code
_entity_poly.pdbx_strand_id
1 'polypeptide(L)'
;IEGKSSSELFSIFATMAGKLALKTLENYEKINPIAQFSALSSKCKKIKKEEGLISFDDEISIIWRKYLAFNPWPSIYFSNGTKLLNIKIHSQNVADEQIGKICAINQNSFCVGAKKGLVEIFSIQEAGKKALDAKEYLNGKRLGLGDNIFS
;
A
#
# COMPACT_ATOMS: atom_id res chain seq x y z
N ILE A 1 -12.97 7.80 -3.64
CA ILE A 1 -11.89 7.28 -2.76
C ILE A 1 -11.01 6.29 -3.50
N GLU A 2 -11.51 5.67 -4.56
CA GLU A 2 -10.83 4.63 -5.30
C GLU A 2 -9.44 5.07 -5.81
N GLY A 3 -8.43 4.22 -5.62
CA GLY A 3 -7.06 4.48 -6.07
C GLY A 3 -6.26 5.50 -5.26
N LYS A 4 -6.82 6.07 -4.19
CA LYS A 4 -6.09 7.02 -3.33
C LYS A 4 -5.49 6.36 -2.10
N SER A 5 -4.26 6.75 -1.78
CA SER A 5 -3.61 6.36 -0.52
C SER A 5 -4.24 7.07 0.69
N SER A 6 -4.01 6.53 1.87
CA SER A 6 -4.48 7.16 3.11
C SER A 6 -3.90 8.57 3.29
N SER A 7 -2.64 8.81 2.94
CA SER A 7 -2.01 10.13 3.01
C SER A 7 -2.67 11.15 2.08
N GLU A 8 -3.03 10.75 0.84
CA GLU A 8 -3.78 11.61 -0.08
C GLU A 8 -5.17 11.93 0.47
N LEU A 9 -5.85 10.94 1.04
CA LEU A 9 -7.17 11.14 1.66
C LEU A 9 -7.09 12.07 2.85
N PHE A 10 -6.09 11.95 3.71
CA PHE A 10 -5.88 12.87 4.83
C PHE A 10 -5.74 14.33 4.35
N SER A 11 -4.96 14.56 3.30
CA SER A 11 -4.79 15.90 2.73
C SER A 11 -6.10 16.48 2.18
N ILE A 12 -6.88 15.66 1.47
CA ILE A 12 -8.19 16.05 0.95
C ILE A 12 -9.16 16.37 2.12
N PHE A 13 -9.23 15.48 3.10
CA PHE A 13 -10.15 15.65 4.23
C PHE A 13 -9.78 16.81 5.13
N ALA A 14 -8.49 17.11 5.33
CA ALA A 14 -8.05 18.27 6.07
C ALA A 14 -8.60 19.58 5.46
N THR A 15 -8.54 19.70 4.13
CA THR A 15 -9.09 20.85 3.42
C THR A 15 -10.62 20.93 3.52
N MET A 16 -11.29 19.78 3.39
CA MET A 16 -12.75 19.69 3.49
C MET A 16 -13.23 19.99 4.91
N ALA A 17 -12.54 19.46 5.93
CA ALA A 17 -12.90 19.64 7.33
C ALA A 17 -12.89 21.12 7.77
N GLY A 18 -11.87 21.87 7.35
CA GLY A 18 -11.81 23.32 7.64
C GLY A 18 -13.01 24.08 7.07
N LYS A 19 -13.35 23.83 5.81
CA LYS A 19 -14.52 24.47 5.18
C LYS A 19 -15.84 24.06 5.84
N LEU A 20 -15.97 22.78 6.20
CA LEU A 20 -17.17 22.27 6.84
C LEU A 20 -17.33 22.82 8.26
N ALA A 21 -16.23 22.93 9.02
CA ALA A 21 -16.23 23.52 10.35
C ALA A 21 -16.72 24.98 10.33
N LEU A 22 -16.18 25.81 9.43
CA LEU A 22 -16.62 27.19 9.26
C LEU A 22 -18.13 27.26 8.93
N LYS A 23 -18.58 26.51 7.94
CA LYS A 23 -19.99 26.44 7.56
C LYS A 23 -20.89 26.00 8.72
N THR A 24 -20.43 25.06 9.53
CA THR A 24 -21.17 24.58 10.70
C THR A 24 -21.27 25.67 11.78
N LEU A 25 -20.19 26.38 12.06
CA LEU A 25 -20.19 27.46 13.03
C LEU A 25 -21.08 28.64 12.61
N GLU A 26 -21.02 29.05 11.35
CA GLU A 26 -21.86 30.11 10.79
C GLU A 26 -23.35 29.80 10.84
N ASN A 27 -23.72 28.52 10.82
CA ASN A 27 -25.12 28.06 10.78
C ASN A 27 -25.53 27.29 12.05
N TYR A 28 -24.73 27.31 13.10
CA TYR A 28 -24.92 26.48 14.30
C TYR A 28 -26.33 26.52 14.87
N GLU A 29 -26.90 27.70 14.99
CA GLU A 29 -28.24 27.89 15.53
C GLU A 29 -29.37 27.39 14.62
N LYS A 30 -29.08 27.18 13.32
CA LYS A 30 -30.04 26.71 12.30
C LYS A 30 -29.95 25.23 12.03
N ILE A 31 -28.92 24.55 12.54
CA ILE A 31 -28.71 23.13 12.31
C ILE A 31 -29.55 22.30 13.26
N ASN A 32 -30.46 21.50 12.72
CA ASN A 32 -31.17 20.48 13.48
C ASN A 32 -30.35 19.17 13.48
N PRO A 33 -29.88 18.68 14.65
CA PRO A 33 -29.14 17.43 14.73
C PRO A 33 -30.01 16.25 14.27
N ILE A 34 -29.43 15.38 13.46
CA ILE A 34 -30.08 14.13 13.03
C ILE A 34 -29.41 12.98 13.76
N ALA A 35 -30.19 12.14 14.43
CA ALA A 35 -29.69 10.96 15.11
C ALA A 35 -29.08 9.98 14.10
N GLN A 36 -27.91 9.40 14.44
CA GLN A 36 -27.32 8.35 13.63
C GLN A 36 -28.17 7.08 13.63
N PHE A 37 -28.29 6.46 12.47
CA PHE A 37 -29.02 5.20 12.32
C PHE A 37 -28.11 4.07 12.80
N SER A 38 -28.30 3.59 14.05
CA SER A 38 -27.42 2.63 14.70
C SER A 38 -27.26 1.30 13.95
N ALA A 39 -28.27 0.87 13.19
CA ALA A 39 -28.18 -0.34 12.38
C ALA A 39 -27.16 -0.27 11.22
N LEU A 40 -26.77 0.94 10.82
CA LEU A 40 -25.74 1.17 9.78
C LEU A 40 -24.36 1.50 10.35
N SER A 41 -24.24 1.53 11.68
CA SER A 41 -22.98 1.84 12.33
C SER A 41 -22.01 0.67 12.26
N SER A 42 -20.74 0.94 11.98
CA SER A 42 -19.66 -0.04 12.07
C SER A 42 -18.55 0.47 13.00
N LYS A 43 -17.89 -0.45 13.69
CA LYS A 43 -16.74 -0.11 14.55
C LYS A 43 -15.45 -0.37 13.79
N CYS A 44 -14.59 0.65 13.71
CA CYS A 44 -13.22 0.49 13.23
C CYS A 44 -12.28 0.33 14.43
N LYS A 45 -11.41 -0.69 14.38
CA LYS A 45 -10.36 -0.89 15.38
C LYS A 45 -9.14 -0.01 15.03
N LYS A 46 -8.32 0.27 16.03
CA LYS A 46 -7.02 0.91 15.81
C LYS A 46 -6.14 0.00 14.95
N ILE A 47 -5.56 0.56 13.88
CA ILE A 47 -4.63 -0.15 13.00
C ILE A 47 -3.41 -0.61 13.81
N LYS A 48 -3.03 -1.87 13.62
CA LYS A 48 -1.84 -2.48 14.20
C LYS A 48 -0.75 -2.66 13.14
N LYS A 49 0.49 -2.73 13.58
CA LYS A 49 1.64 -2.91 12.67
C LYS A 49 1.54 -4.20 11.85
N GLU A 50 1.06 -5.27 12.48
CA GLU A 50 0.94 -6.60 11.87
C GLU A 50 -0.01 -6.63 10.66
N GLU A 51 -0.96 -5.69 10.58
CA GLU A 51 -1.89 -5.59 9.45
C GLU A 51 -1.18 -5.21 8.13
N GLY A 52 0.00 -4.61 8.22
CA GLY A 52 0.87 -4.32 7.07
C GLY A 52 1.62 -5.52 6.51
N LEU A 53 1.58 -6.68 7.19
CA LEU A 53 2.25 -7.89 6.70
C LEU A 53 1.61 -8.37 5.39
N ILE A 54 2.46 -8.65 4.39
CA ILE A 54 2.09 -9.18 3.07
C ILE A 54 2.95 -10.38 2.70
N SER A 55 2.44 -11.16 1.74
CA SER A 55 3.17 -12.20 1.01
C SER A 55 2.93 -12.02 -0.48
N PHE A 56 3.83 -12.51 -1.34
CA PHE A 56 3.55 -12.64 -2.78
C PHE A 56 2.51 -13.73 -3.08
N ASP A 57 2.21 -14.62 -2.12
CA ASP A 57 1.08 -15.56 -2.20
C ASP A 57 -0.28 -14.88 -1.99
N ASP A 58 -0.29 -13.64 -1.51
CA ASP A 58 -1.52 -12.84 -1.46
C ASP A 58 -1.95 -12.44 -2.88
N GLU A 59 -3.25 -12.32 -3.11
CA GLU A 59 -3.75 -11.75 -4.35
C GLU A 59 -3.27 -10.29 -4.50
N ILE A 60 -2.88 -9.93 -5.71
CA ILE A 60 -2.35 -8.60 -6.01
C ILE A 60 -3.31 -7.47 -5.59
N SER A 61 -4.62 -7.71 -5.64
CA SER A 61 -5.65 -6.79 -5.16
C SER A 61 -5.59 -6.54 -3.66
N ILE A 62 -5.18 -7.55 -2.87
CA ILE A 62 -4.98 -7.44 -1.42
C ILE A 62 -3.72 -6.64 -1.13
N ILE A 63 -2.61 -6.95 -1.81
CA ILE A 63 -1.34 -6.21 -1.69
C ILE A 63 -1.58 -4.72 -1.99
N TRP A 64 -2.29 -4.42 -3.08
CA TRP A 64 -2.58 -3.04 -3.48
C TRP A 64 -3.44 -2.29 -2.47
N ARG A 65 -4.52 -2.91 -1.99
CA ARG A 65 -5.38 -2.29 -0.97
C ARG A 65 -4.63 -2.02 0.32
N LYS A 66 -3.78 -2.95 0.77
CA LYS A 66 -2.93 -2.74 1.94
C LYS A 66 -1.91 -1.61 1.69
N TYR A 67 -1.29 -1.56 0.51
CA TYR A 67 -0.37 -0.48 0.13
C TYR A 67 -1.03 0.89 0.22
N LEU A 68 -2.20 1.06 -0.37
CA LEU A 68 -2.94 2.32 -0.32
C LEU A 68 -3.40 2.68 1.10
N ALA A 69 -3.93 1.69 1.85
CA ALA A 69 -4.48 1.92 3.18
C ALA A 69 -3.40 2.25 4.21
N PHE A 70 -2.22 1.63 4.12
CA PHE A 70 -1.18 1.69 5.14
C PHE A 70 -0.01 2.61 4.80
N ASN A 71 -0.10 3.40 3.74
CA ASN A 71 0.90 4.42 3.42
C ASN A 71 0.56 5.73 4.17
N PRO A 72 1.47 6.32 4.97
CA PRO A 72 2.85 5.91 5.21
C PRO A 72 3.03 4.90 6.35
N TRP A 73 2.05 4.67 7.19
CA TRP A 73 2.15 3.80 8.37
C TRP A 73 0.96 2.84 8.48
N PRO A 74 1.21 1.56 8.81
CA PRO A 74 2.49 0.92 9.15
C PRO A 74 3.39 0.63 7.93
N SER A 75 2.97 0.96 6.71
CA SER A 75 3.55 0.52 5.45
C SER A 75 3.28 -0.97 5.21
N ILE A 76 3.52 -1.46 4.00
CA ILE A 76 3.48 -2.90 3.72
C ILE A 76 4.87 -3.49 3.84
N TYR A 77 4.96 -4.69 4.40
CA TYR A 77 6.25 -5.37 4.63
C TYR A 77 6.10 -6.89 4.64
N PHE A 78 7.19 -7.58 4.36
CA PHE A 78 7.31 -9.04 4.42
C PHE A 78 7.80 -9.52 5.79
N SER A 79 7.68 -10.82 6.06
CA SER A 79 8.09 -11.45 7.34
C SER A 79 9.55 -11.19 7.71
N ASN A 80 10.44 -11.00 6.73
CA ASN A 80 11.84 -10.61 6.95
C ASN A 80 12.04 -9.12 7.28
N GLY A 81 10.94 -8.34 7.38
CA GLY A 81 10.95 -6.92 7.69
C GLY A 81 11.21 -6.00 6.48
N THR A 82 11.37 -6.55 5.28
CA THR A 82 11.54 -5.76 4.06
C THR A 82 10.25 -5.05 3.68
N LYS A 83 10.31 -3.74 3.48
CA LYS A 83 9.18 -2.89 3.09
C LYS A 83 9.19 -2.59 1.60
N LEU A 84 8.02 -2.53 1.01
CA LEU A 84 7.81 -1.97 -0.33
C LEU A 84 7.33 -0.52 -0.18
N LEU A 85 8.12 0.44 -0.67
CA LEU A 85 7.87 1.86 -0.45
C LEU A 85 7.14 2.52 -1.63
N ASN A 86 7.51 2.14 -2.85
CA ASN A 86 6.86 2.63 -4.06
C ASN A 86 6.63 1.46 -5.02
N ILE A 87 5.36 1.19 -5.29
CA ILE A 87 4.94 0.08 -6.15
C ILE A 87 3.83 0.49 -7.11
N LYS A 88 3.69 -0.29 -8.17
CA LYS A 88 2.50 -0.39 -9.02
C LYS A 88 2.09 -1.84 -9.14
N ILE A 89 0.90 -2.09 -9.63
CA ILE A 89 0.41 -3.44 -9.87
C ILE A 89 -0.02 -3.61 -11.33
N HIS A 90 0.14 -4.83 -11.84
CA HIS A 90 -0.30 -5.22 -13.17
C HIS A 90 -1.07 -6.53 -13.06
N SER A 91 -2.38 -6.49 -13.34
CA SER A 91 -3.24 -7.68 -13.33
C SER A 91 -2.93 -8.55 -14.54
N GLN A 92 -2.48 -9.77 -14.31
CA GLN A 92 -2.25 -10.78 -15.33
C GLN A 92 -2.19 -12.18 -14.72
N ASN A 93 -2.28 -13.20 -15.55
CA ASN A 93 -2.05 -14.56 -15.08
C ASN A 93 -0.54 -14.77 -14.84
N VAL A 94 -0.19 -15.21 -13.65
CA VAL A 94 1.17 -15.55 -13.23
C VAL A 94 1.15 -17.01 -12.81
N ALA A 95 2.06 -17.80 -13.33
CA ALA A 95 2.20 -19.20 -12.94
C ALA A 95 2.72 -19.30 -11.50
N ASP A 96 2.28 -20.32 -10.75
CA ASP A 96 2.62 -20.46 -9.33
C ASP A 96 4.14 -20.53 -9.09
N GLU A 97 4.90 -21.12 -10.00
CA GLU A 97 6.36 -21.16 -9.93
C GLU A 97 7.05 -19.81 -10.11
N GLN A 98 6.33 -18.79 -10.55
CA GLN A 98 6.83 -17.41 -10.71
C GLN A 98 6.53 -16.52 -9.50
N ILE A 99 5.75 -17.00 -8.55
CA ILE A 99 5.43 -16.24 -7.33
C ILE A 99 6.71 -16.00 -6.53
N GLY A 100 6.97 -14.74 -6.17
CA GLY A 100 8.18 -14.30 -5.47
C GLY A 100 9.41 -14.17 -6.35
N LYS A 101 9.35 -14.52 -7.65
CA LYS A 101 10.47 -14.39 -8.58
C LYS A 101 10.40 -13.11 -9.41
N ILE A 102 11.56 -12.63 -9.81
CA ILE A 102 11.71 -11.46 -10.68
C ILE A 102 11.31 -11.88 -12.10
N CYS A 103 10.19 -11.35 -12.57
CA CYS A 103 9.61 -11.66 -13.89
C CYS A 103 10.02 -10.69 -14.99
N ALA A 104 10.40 -9.45 -14.62
CA ALA A 104 10.87 -8.44 -15.55
C ALA A 104 11.77 -7.43 -14.83
N ILE A 105 12.74 -6.89 -15.56
CA ILE A 105 13.63 -5.80 -15.08
C ILE A 105 13.51 -4.65 -16.07
N ASN A 106 13.06 -3.50 -15.59
CA ASN A 106 12.92 -2.26 -16.34
C ASN A 106 14.05 -1.29 -16.00
N GLN A 107 14.05 -0.11 -16.62
CA GLN A 107 15.09 0.90 -16.40
C GLN A 107 15.18 1.36 -14.93
N ASN A 108 14.03 1.58 -14.26
CA ASN A 108 13.94 2.13 -12.90
C ASN A 108 13.07 1.28 -11.95
N SER A 109 12.70 0.07 -12.36
CA SER A 109 11.83 -0.82 -11.59
C SER A 109 12.11 -2.27 -11.95
N PHE A 110 11.59 -3.18 -11.16
CA PHE A 110 11.48 -4.59 -11.51
C PHE A 110 10.12 -5.15 -11.09
N CYS A 111 9.68 -6.18 -11.78
CA CYS A 111 8.40 -6.82 -11.50
C CYS A 111 8.62 -8.18 -10.83
N VAL A 112 7.85 -8.43 -9.78
CA VAL A 112 7.85 -9.71 -9.05
C VAL A 112 6.49 -10.36 -9.20
N GLY A 113 6.48 -11.66 -9.43
CA GLY A 113 5.26 -12.46 -9.52
C GLY A 113 4.51 -12.50 -8.18
N ALA A 114 3.22 -12.23 -8.21
CA ALA A 114 2.30 -12.41 -7.11
C ALA A 114 1.04 -13.11 -7.62
N LYS A 115 0.20 -13.58 -6.70
CA LYS A 115 -1.03 -14.25 -7.11
C LYS A 115 -1.94 -13.30 -7.89
N LYS A 116 -2.31 -13.71 -9.10
CA LYS A 116 -3.15 -12.98 -10.06
C LYS A 116 -2.54 -11.68 -10.60
N GLY A 117 -1.19 -11.53 -10.57
CA GLY A 117 -0.55 -10.37 -11.17
C GLY A 117 0.91 -10.17 -10.82
N LEU A 118 1.44 -9.02 -11.22
CA LEU A 118 2.80 -8.60 -10.93
C LEU A 118 2.79 -7.38 -10.02
N VAL A 119 3.72 -7.36 -9.08
CA VAL A 119 4.07 -6.18 -8.30
C VAL A 119 5.30 -5.53 -8.94
N GLU A 120 5.15 -4.36 -9.53
CA GLU A 120 6.25 -3.55 -10.02
C GLU A 120 6.79 -2.70 -8.88
N ILE A 121 8.07 -2.86 -8.56
CA ILE A 121 8.74 -2.26 -7.41
C ILE A 121 9.71 -1.19 -7.90
N PHE A 122 9.56 0.04 -7.41
CA PHE A 122 10.42 1.19 -7.71
C PHE A 122 11.39 1.48 -6.57
N SER A 123 10.96 1.28 -5.32
CA SER A 123 11.83 1.43 -4.15
C SER A 123 11.46 0.46 -3.03
N ILE A 124 12.48 0.01 -2.33
CA ILE A 124 12.42 -1.05 -1.33
C ILE A 124 13.33 -0.71 -0.15
N GLN A 125 12.98 -1.17 1.04
CA GLN A 125 13.77 -0.96 2.25
C GLN A 125 13.88 -2.24 3.05
N GLU A 126 15.07 -2.78 3.18
CA GLU A 126 15.34 -3.89 4.11
C GLU A 126 15.27 -3.41 5.57
N ALA A 127 14.97 -4.34 6.47
CA ALA A 127 14.93 -4.06 7.90
C ALA A 127 16.26 -3.44 8.39
N GLY A 128 16.17 -2.30 9.07
CA GLY A 128 17.34 -1.59 9.63
C GLY A 128 18.26 -0.90 8.62
N LYS A 129 17.92 -0.92 7.31
CA LYS A 129 18.72 -0.28 6.26
C LYS A 129 18.03 0.96 5.68
N LYS A 130 18.76 1.72 4.87
CA LYS A 130 18.21 2.84 4.09
C LYS A 130 17.32 2.30 2.97
N ALA A 131 16.36 3.12 2.54
CA ALA A 131 15.60 2.88 1.32
C ALA A 131 16.55 2.90 0.11
N LEU A 132 16.35 1.98 -0.81
CA LEU A 132 17.09 1.83 -2.06
C LEU A 132 16.13 1.90 -3.24
N ASP A 133 16.61 2.44 -4.35
CA ASP A 133 15.93 2.30 -5.62
C ASP A 133 16.00 0.85 -6.11
N ALA A 134 15.06 0.46 -6.95
CA ALA A 134 14.96 -0.87 -7.51
C ALA A 134 16.28 -1.37 -8.12
N LYS A 135 16.96 -0.51 -8.89
CA LYS A 135 18.23 -0.84 -9.55
C LYS A 135 19.37 -1.06 -8.55
N GLU A 136 19.46 -0.18 -7.55
CA GLU A 136 20.48 -0.30 -6.49
C GLU A 136 20.27 -1.59 -5.68
N TYR A 137 19.02 -1.91 -5.38
CA TYR A 137 18.68 -3.15 -4.67
C TYR A 137 19.09 -4.40 -5.45
N LEU A 138 18.71 -4.49 -6.74
CA LEU A 138 19.08 -5.62 -7.60
C LEU A 138 20.61 -5.77 -7.71
N ASN A 139 21.33 -4.67 -7.96
CA ASN A 139 22.79 -4.68 -8.07
C ASN A 139 23.45 -5.10 -6.76
N GLY A 140 23.00 -4.55 -5.64
CA GLY A 140 23.55 -4.86 -4.31
C GLY A 140 23.34 -6.31 -3.90
N LYS A 141 22.26 -6.92 -4.34
CA LYS A 141 21.93 -8.33 -4.08
C LYS A 141 22.40 -9.28 -5.19
N ARG A 142 22.86 -8.75 -6.33
CA ARG A 142 23.23 -9.50 -7.52
C ARG A 142 22.07 -10.35 -8.06
N LEU A 143 20.85 -9.80 -8.00
CA LEU A 143 19.64 -10.47 -8.46
C LEU A 143 19.37 -10.18 -9.94
N GLY A 144 18.93 -11.19 -10.65
CA GLY A 144 18.56 -11.15 -12.06
C GLY A 144 17.17 -11.71 -12.34
N LEU A 145 16.83 -11.81 -13.62
CA LEU A 145 15.57 -12.39 -14.07
C LEU A 145 15.45 -13.85 -13.62
N GLY A 146 14.32 -14.22 -13.04
CA GLY A 146 14.03 -15.57 -12.54
C GLY A 146 14.49 -15.84 -11.12
N ASP A 147 15.31 -14.97 -10.52
CA ASP A 147 15.74 -15.12 -9.13
C ASP A 147 14.59 -14.81 -8.16
N ASN A 148 14.64 -15.49 -7.01
CA ASN A 148 13.73 -15.16 -5.91
C ASN A 148 14.21 -13.87 -5.24
N ILE A 149 13.30 -12.92 -5.02
CA ILE A 149 13.64 -11.60 -4.44
C ILE A 149 14.21 -11.71 -3.01
N PHE A 150 13.94 -12.79 -2.30
CA PHE A 150 14.37 -13.05 -0.92
C PHE A 150 15.29 -14.26 -0.79
N SER A 151 16.02 -14.62 -1.84
CA SER A 151 17.05 -15.67 -1.79
C SER A 151 18.28 -15.22 -0.98
#